data_f93fdd182f6c359850e14a5291cfb2d1
#
_entry.id   f93fdd182f6c359850e14a5291cfb2d1
#
_cell.length_a   1.000
_cell.length_b   1.000
_cell.length_c   1.000
_cell.angle_alpha   90.00
_cell.angle_beta   90.00
_cell.angle_gamma   90.00
#
_symmetry.space_group_name_H-M   'P 1'
#
loop_
_entity.id
_entity.type
_entity.pdbx_description
1 polymer ?
#
loop_
_entity_poly.entity_id
_entity_poly.type
_entity_poly.pdbx_seq_one_letter_code
_entity_poly.pdbx_strand_id
1 'polypeptide(L)'
;SSDYPLRDVYKRQSLNPVVVTPGADATAGARLAEELAGSFQLGAGQFCTKPGVVFVPEGSVLEEALPQHVGGGAAALLTPSITAGFDEGVRRLAATEGVSVVAGRLDPSGPDAQAHEGARPVVLAVDASTVAERPDDILTEVFGPVTVLVRYAADAGGDGLARALDALEGSLTATLHAAPGEPVEPVLRRLETLAGRVLFEGWPTGVAVNWAQHHGGPWPATTSAHTSVGATAVRRFLRPIAYQSAPAGSLPEALRDDNPLRI
;
A
#
# COMPACT_ATOMS: atom_id res chain seq x y z
N SER A 1 36.81 -2.04 10.19
CA SER A 1 35.67 -1.14 10.38
C SER A 1 34.66 -1.43 9.31
N SER A 2 33.61 -2.13 9.67
CA SER A 2 32.48 -2.41 8.77
C SER A 2 31.56 -1.21 8.81
N ASP A 3 31.79 -0.27 7.91
CA ASP A 3 30.77 0.67 7.50
C ASP A 3 29.67 -0.09 6.74
N TYR A 4 28.83 -0.81 7.48
CA TYR A 4 27.48 -1.03 7.02
C TYR A 4 26.79 0.33 7.18
N PRO A 5 26.52 1.06 6.09
CA PRO A 5 25.63 2.17 6.20
C PRO A 5 24.34 1.57 6.77
N LEU A 6 23.88 2.11 7.88
CA LEU A 6 22.50 2.08 8.26
C LEU A 6 21.73 2.73 7.09
N ARG A 7 21.68 2.05 5.96
CA ARG A 7 20.76 2.29 4.89
C ARG A 7 19.42 1.88 5.43
N ASP A 8 19.11 2.66 6.31
CA ASP A 8 18.01 3.51 6.35
C ASP A 8 16.68 2.77 6.26
N VAL A 9 16.18 2.66 7.44
CA VAL A 9 14.80 2.38 7.80
C VAL A 9 13.77 3.29 7.05
N TYR A 10 14.19 4.18 6.16
CA TYR A 10 13.41 5.23 5.50
C TYR A 10 12.82 4.88 4.13
N LYS A 11 13.07 3.73 3.58
CA LYS A 11 12.36 3.26 2.38
C LYS A 11 11.42 2.11 2.71
N ARG A 12 10.56 2.32 3.65
CA ARG A 12 9.35 1.51 3.81
C ARG A 12 8.30 2.04 2.85
N GLN A 13 8.50 1.81 1.57
CA GLN A 13 7.49 2.13 0.58
C GLN A 13 6.42 1.05 0.62
N SER A 14 5.16 1.45 0.64
CA SER A 14 4.02 0.55 0.59
C SER A 14 2.92 1.16 -0.27
N LEU A 15 2.73 0.62 -1.47
CA LEU A 15 1.69 1.10 -2.38
C LEU A 15 0.31 0.56 -2.03
N ASN A 16 0.26 -0.54 -1.29
CA ASN A 16 -0.99 -1.17 -0.85
C ASN A 16 -1.97 -1.38 -2.01
N PRO A 17 -1.63 -2.24 -2.97
CA PRO A 17 -2.42 -2.40 -4.17
C PRO A 17 -3.85 -2.86 -3.87
N VAL A 18 -4.79 -2.31 -4.62
CA VAL A 18 -6.19 -2.72 -4.62
C VAL A 18 -6.53 -3.19 -6.03
N VAL A 19 -7.19 -4.33 -6.16
CA VAL A 19 -7.72 -4.83 -7.42
C VAL A 19 -9.24 -4.86 -7.35
N VAL A 20 -9.89 -4.23 -8.31
CA VAL A 20 -11.34 -4.25 -8.48
C VAL A 20 -11.62 -5.06 -9.74
N THR A 21 -12.33 -6.18 -9.61
CA THR A 21 -12.69 -7.02 -10.77
C THR A 21 -13.80 -6.38 -11.60
N PRO A 22 -13.99 -6.79 -12.86
CA PRO A 22 -15.06 -6.25 -13.71
C PRO A 22 -16.46 -6.42 -13.10
N GLY A 23 -16.74 -7.54 -12.46
CA GLY A 23 -18.03 -7.79 -11.82
C GLY A 23 -18.23 -6.94 -10.57
N ALA A 24 -17.19 -6.73 -9.75
CA ALA A 24 -17.27 -5.84 -8.60
C ALA A 24 -17.46 -4.37 -9.05
N ASP A 25 -16.73 -3.95 -10.07
CA ASP A 25 -16.88 -2.59 -10.62
C ASP A 25 -18.29 -2.35 -11.15
N ALA A 26 -18.82 -3.26 -11.98
CA ALA A 26 -20.15 -3.15 -12.56
C ALA A 26 -21.27 -3.11 -11.51
N THR A 27 -21.12 -3.83 -10.40
CA THR A 27 -22.17 -3.95 -9.37
C THR A 27 -22.05 -2.94 -8.24
N ALA A 28 -20.84 -2.47 -7.94
CA ALA A 28 -20.56 -1.64 -6.78
C ALA A 28 -19.63 -0.45 -7.06
N GLY A 29 -19.25 -0.18 -8.30
CA GLY A 29 -18.23 0.81 -8.67
C GLY A 29 -18.45 2.18 -8.07
N ALA A 30 -19.70 2.70 -8.12
CA ALA A 30 -20.01 4.00 -7.52
C ALA A 30 -19.81 4.03 -5.99
N ARG A 31 -20.20 2.96 -5.28
CA ARG A 31 -19.97 2.82 -3.83
C ARG A 31 -18.48 2.68 -3.53
N LEU A 32 -17.78 1.89 -4.32
CA LEU A 32 -16.33 1.71 -4.18
C LEU A 32 -15.57 3.02 -4.42
N ALA A 33 -16.07 3.91 -5.29
CA ALA A 33 -15.50 5.24 -5.52
C ALA A 33 -15.60 6.12 -4.26
N GLU A 34 -16.76 6.16 -3.61
CA GLU A 34 -16.96 6.89 -2.37
C GLU A 34 -16.05 6.36 -1.25
N GLU A 35 -16.00 5.04 -1.10
CA GLU A 35 -15.19 4.37 -0.10
C GLU A 35 -13.69 4.56 -0.34
N LEU A 36 -13.22 4.49 -1.60
CA LEU A 36 -11.84 4.79 -1.98
C LEU A 36 -11.48 6.22 -1.61
N ALA A 37 -12.35 7.17 -1.97
CA ALA A 37 -12.13 8.57 -1.63
C ALA A 37 -12.00 8.77 -0.12
N GLY A 38 -12.87 8.15 0.68
CA GLY A 38 -12.77 8.16 2.14
C GLY A 38 -11.47 7.54 2.66
N SER A 39 -10.99 6.47 2.03
CA SER A 39 -9.80 5.73 2.45
C SER A 39 -8.51 6.49 2.15
N PHE A 40 -8.29 6.95 0.90
CA PHE A 40 -7.00 7.57 0.55
C PHE A 40 -6.86 9.00 1.05
N GLN A 41 -7.97 9.70 1.34
CA GLN A 41 -7.97 11.06 1.90
C GLN A 41 -7.90 11.07 3.43
N LEU A 42 -8.16 9.95 4.11
CA LEU A 42 -8.16 9.87 5.57
C LEU A 42 -6.81 10.36 6.13
N GLY A 43 -6.87 11.29 7.09
CA GLY A 43 -5.67 11.88 7.71
C GLY A 43 -4.72 12.53 6.70
N ALA A 44 -5.26 13.16 5.65
CA ALA A 44 -4.50 13.71 4.53
C ALA A 44 -3.60 12.68 3.84
N GLY A 45 -4.05 11.44 3.74
CA GLY A 45 -3.32 10.35 3.11
C GLY A 45 -2.04 9.91 3.84
N GLN A 46 -1.86 10.29 5.11
CA GLN A 46 -0.65 10.01 5.89
C GLN A 46 -0.75 8.69 6.67
N PHE A 47 -1.31 7.65 6.04
CA PHE A 47 -1.36 6.30 6.60
C PHE A 47 -0.45 5.36 5.81
N CYS A 48 0.30 4.52 6.52
CA CYS A 48 1.17 3.51 5.93
C CYS A 48 0.40 2.47 5.09
N THR A 49 -0.90 2.31 5.31
CA THR A 49 -1.78 1.42 4.57
C THR A 49 -2.75 2.17 3.64
N LYS A 50 -2.47 3.42 3.30
CA LYS A 50 -3.23 4.16 2.29
C LYS A 50 -3.19 3.41 0.95
N PRO A 51 -4.33 3.20 0.25
CA PRO A 51 -4.33 2.65 -1.09
C PRO A 51 -3.64 3.62 -2.05
N GLY A 52 -2.42 3.30 -2.46
CA GLY A 52 -1.59 4.12 -3.35
C GLY A 52 -1.76 3.79 -4.82
N VAL A 53 -2.17 2.55 -5.13
CA VAL A 53 -2.46 2.09 -6.49
C VAL A 53 -3.71 1.23 -6.50
N VAL A 54 -4.61 1.49 -7.45
CA VAL A 54 -5.90 0.79 -7.59
C VAL A 54 -6.07 0.35 -9.03
N PHE A 55 -6.10 -0.96 -9.24
CA PHE A 55 -6.34 -1.55 -10.55
C PHE A 55 -7.84 -1.63 -10.81
N VAL A 56 -8.27 -1.03 -11.91
CA VAL A 56 -9.68 -0.99 -12.34
C VAL A 56 -9.81 -1.44 -13.78
N PRO A 57 -10.94 -2.05 -14.20
CA PRO A 57 -11.15 -2.36 -15.60
C PRO A 57 -11.22 -1.08 -16.45
N GLU A 58 -10.85 -1.16 -17.71
CA GLU A 58 -11.09 -0.08 -18.67
C GLU A 58 -12.57 0.28 -18.74
N GLY A 59 -12.88 1.58 -18.73
CA GLY A 59 -14.28 2.05 -18.67
C GLY A 59 -14.95 1.87 -17.31
N SER A 60 -14.16 1.86 -16.25
CA SER A 60 -14.61 1.62 -14.87
C SER A 60 -15.67 2.61 -14.39
N VAL A 61 -16.73 2.07 -13.80
CA VAL A 61 -17.77 2.84 -13.07
C VAL A 61 -17.15 3.55 -11.86
N LEU A 62 -16.20 2.89 -11.17
CA LEU A 62 -15.48 3.50 -10.06
C LEU A 62 -14.72 4.74 -10.52
N GLU A 63 -13.96 4.65 -11.62
CA GLU A 63 -13.20 5.79 -12.14
C GLU A 63 -14.10 6.95 -12.52
N GLU A 64 -15.24 6.68 -13.19
CA GLU A 64 -16.20 7.71 -13.60
C GLU A 64 -16.85 8.43 -12.38
N ALA A 65 -17.18 7.68 -11.33
CA ALA A 65 -17.82 8.21 -10.14
C ALA A 65 -16.86 8.94 -9.18
N LEU A 66 -15.59 8.57 -9.16
CA LEU A 66 -14.62 9.00 -8.16
C LEU A 66 -14.45 10.53 -8.07
N PRO A 67 -14.43 11.32 -9.16
CA PRO A 67 -14.28 12.78 -9.08
C PRO A 67 -15.32 13.49 -8.20
N GLN A 68 -16.52 12.93 -8.04
CA GLN A 68 -17.58 13.50 -7.23
C GLN A 68 -17.28 13.41 -5.72
N HIS A 69 -16.40 12.52 -5.32
CA HIS A 69 -16.04 12.23 -3.93
C HIS A 69 -14.65 12.77 -3.58
N VAL A 70 -13.85 13.20 -4.57
CA VAL A 70 -12.53 13.80 -4.37
C VAL A 70 -12.68 15.29 -4.22
N GLY A 71 -12.50 15.77 -3.01
CA GLY A 71 -12.68 17.19 -2.72
C GLY A 71 -12.19 17.51 -1.32
N GLY A 72 -12.25 18.79 -1.02
CA GLY A 72 -11.81 19.32 0.26
C GLY A 72 -10.74 20.39 0.11
N GLY A 73 -10.52 21.11 1.19
CA GLY A 73 -9.43 22.08 1.29
C GLY A 73 -8.06 21.42 1.31
N ALA A 74 -7.03 22.22 1.19
CA ALA A 74 -5.69 21.76 1.47
C ALA A 74 -5.58 21.34 2.94
N ALA A 75 -4.93 20.21 3.19
CA ALA A 75 -4.68 19.69 4.54
C ALA A 75 -3.18 19.76 4.86
N ALA A 76 -2.86 20.24 6.06
CA ALA A 76 -1.47 20.27 6.50
C ALA A 76 -0.91 18.85 6.62
N LEU A 77 0.26 18.62 6.04
CA LEU A 77 1.02 17.40 6.26
C LEU A 77 1.91 17.55 7.49
N LEU A 78 2.39 16.44 8.02
CA LEU A 78 3.06 16.36 9.32
C LEU A 78 4.31 17.27 9.39
N THR A 79 5.04 17.40 8.29
CA THR A 79 6.23 18.28 8.22
C THR A 79 6.33 18.99 6.87
N PRO A 80 7.02 20.14 6.79
CA PRO A 80 7.28 20.82 5.52
C PRO A 80 8.00 19.94 4.48
N SER A 81 8.89 19.05 4.92
CA SER A 81 9.61 18.13 4.02
C SER A 81 8.68 17.09 3.41
N ILE A 82 7.66 16.62 4.15
CA ILE A 82 6.64 15.71 3.61
C ILE A 82 5.78 16.46 2.58
N THR A 83 5.41 17.71 2.86
CA THR A 83 4.65 18.53 1.89
C THR A 83 5.45 18.73 0.61
N ALA A 84 6.71 19.12 0.70
CA ALA A 84 7.57 19.28 -0.48
C ALA A 84 7.73 17.96 -1.27
N GLY A 85 7.92 16.84 -0.57
CA GLY A 85 8.01 15.52 -1.19
C GLY A 85 6.70 15.08 -1.86
N PHE A 86 5.55 15.42 -1.28
CA PHE A 86 4.24 15.20 -1.89
C PHE A 86 4.09 15.99 -3.19
N ASP A 87 4.36 17.30 -3.16
CA ASP A 87 4.22 18.18 -4.32
C ASP A 87 5.15 17.77 -5.46
N GLU A 88 6.39 17.41 -5.15
CA GLU A 88 7.35 16.91 -6.14
C GLU A 88 6.90 15.56 -6.70
N GLY A 89 6.50 14.63 -5.83
CA GLY A 89 6.06 13.31 -6.23
C GLY A 89 4.83 13.34 -7.14
N VAL A 90 3.82 14.14 -6.79
CA VAL A 90 2.60 14.30 -7.60
C VAL A 90 2.93 14.93 -8.97
N ARG A 91 3.76 15.99 -8.99
CA ARG A 91 4.18 16.62 -10.25
C ARG A 91 4.96 15.66 -11.15
N ARG A 92 5.88 14.88 -10.58
CA ARG A 92 6.64 13.86 -11.32
C ARG A 92 5.73 12.81 -11.92
N LEU A 93 4.81 12.24 -11.12
CA LEU A 93 3.84 11.25 -11.60
C LEU A 93 2.97 11.82 -12.73
N ALA A 94 2.42 13.02 -12.55
CA ALA A 94 1.56 13.66 -13.53
C ALA A 94 2.30 14.06 -14.83
N ALA A 95 3.61 14.25 -14.78
CA ALA A 95 4.44 14.53 -15.95
C ALA A 95 4.88 13.26 -16.70
N THR A 96 4.64 12.08 -16.14
CA THR A 96 4.98 10.80 -16.79
C THR A 96 4.05 10.57 -17.98
N GLU A 97 4.62 10.22 -19.11
CA GLU A 97 3.86 9.93 -20.33
C GLU A 97 2.83 8.82 -20.09
N GLY A 98 1.60 9.04 -20.59
CA GLY A 98 0.48 8.12 -20.38
C GLY A 98 -0.28 8.34 -19.07
N VAL A 99 0.21 9.18 -18.16
CA VAL A 99 -0.52 9.54 -16.92
C VAL A 99 -1.47 10.71 -17.17
N SER A 100 -2.68 10.59 -16.68
CA SER A 100 -3.72 11.63 -16.72
C SER A 100 -4.24 11.98 -15.34
N VAL A 101 -4.73 13.20 -15.15
CA VAL A 101 -5.40 13.63 -13.91
C VAL A 101 -6.89 13.31 -14.03
N VAL A 102 -7.42 12.47 -13.16
CA VAL A 102 -8.83 12.08 -13.09
C VAL A 102 -9.61 13.01 -12.18
N ALA A 103 -9.02 13.35 -11.02
CA ALA A 103 -9.67 14.24 -10.05
C ALA A 103 -8.63 15.00 -9.23
N GLY A 104 -9.08 16.10 -8.65
CA GLY A 104 -8.22 17.02 -7.92
C GLY A 104 -7.52 18.04 -8.81
N ARG A 105 -6.63 18.82 -8.23
CA ARG A 105 -5.85 19.83 -8.96
C ARG A 105 -4.38 19.65 -8.63
N LEU A 106 -3.59 19.63 -9.67
CA LEU A 106 -2.14 19.83 -9.51
C LEU A 106 -1.94 21.27 -9.11
N ASP A 107 -1.17 21.53 -8.09
CA ASP A 107 -0.93 22.88 -7.62
C ASP A 107 -0.29 23.71 -8.72
N PRO A 108 -0.86 24.89 -9.03
CA PRO A 108 -0.33 25.74 -10.07
C PRO A 108 1.04 26.25 -9.65
N SER A 109 2.00 26.12 -10.53
CA SER A 109 3.17 26.99 -10.58
C SER A 109 2.67 28.39 -10.99
N GLY A 110 2.21 29.21 -10.06
CA GLY A 110 1.65 30.53 -10.35
C GLY A 110 1.55 31.42 -9.11
N PRO A 111 1.10 32.66 -9.26
CA PRO A 111 0.96 33.60 -8.15
C PRO A 111 0.03 33.12 -7.02
N ASP A 112 -0.83 32.15 -7.30
CA ASP A 112 -1.68 31.51 -6.29
C ASP A 112 -0.96 30.38 -5.52
N ALA A 113 0.23 29.96 -5.95
CA ALA A 113 1.01 28.91 -5.28
C ALA A 113 1.41 29.26 -3.84
N GLN A 114 1.41 30.52 -3.47
CA GLN A 114 1.73 30.99 -2.11
C GLN A 114 0.54 30.89 -1.13
N ALA A 115 -0.66 30.60 -1.62
CA ALA A 115 -1.88 30.57 -0.81
C ALA A 115 -2.23 29.15 -0.29
N HIS A 116 -1.47 28.11 -0.66
CA HIS A 116 -1.82 26.72 -0.34
C HIS A 116 -0.95 26.17 0.78
N GLU A 117 -1.40 26.35 2.01
CA GLU A 117 -0.81 25.71 3.18
C GLU A 117 -1.25 24.24 3.30
N GLY A 118 -0.79 23.36 2.40
CA GLY A 118 -1.02 21.92 2.55
C GLY A 118 -1.30 21.16 1.25
N ALA A 119 -1.42 19.83 1.39
CA ALA A 119 -1.67 18.91 0.29
C ALA A 119 -3.16 18.86 -0.07
N ARG A 120 -3.47 18.83 -1.36
CA ARG A 120 -4.83 18.60 -1.89
C ARG A 120 -4.95 17.18 -2.43
N PRO A 121 -6.12 16.54 -2.30
CA PRO A 121 -6.35 15.22 -2.89
C PRO A 121 -6.19 15.23 -4.42
N VAL A 122 -5.48 14.23 -4.94
CA VAL A 122 -5.27 14.04 -6.38
C VAL A 122 -5.48 12.58 -6.73
N VAL A 123 -6.18 12.34 -7.83
CA VAL A 123 -6.30 11.02 -8.46
C VAL A 123 -5.68 11.08 -9.85
N LEU A 124 -4.71 10.24 -10.06
CA LEU A 124 -4.06 10.04 -11.35
C LEU A 124 -4.53 8.72 -11.97
N ALA A 125 -4.44 8.59 -13.29
CA ALA A 125 -4.70 7.32 -13.94
C ALA A 125 -3.70 7.05 -15.06
N VAL A 126 -3.44 5.76 -15.29
CA VAL A 126 -2.49 5.24 -16.27
C VAL A 126 -2.93 3.86 -16.72
N ASP A 127 -2.50 3.41 -17.89
CA ASP A 127 -2.79 2.07 -18.38
C ASP A 127 -1.82 1.03 -17.80
N ALA A 128 -2.30 -0.18 -17.55
CA ALA A 128 -1.49 -1.28 -17.00
C ALA A 128 -0.28 -1.66 -17.89
N SER A 129 -0.38 -1.49 -19.19
CA SER A 129 0.74 -1.65 -20.12
C SER A 129 1.88 -0.67 -19.82
N THR A 130 1.57 0.60 -19.59
CA THR A 130 2.54 1.63 -19.22
C THR A 130 3.21 1.32 -17.90
N VAL A 131 2.43 0.84 -16.89
CA VAL A 131 2.99 0.39 -15.61
C VAL A 131 3.97 -0.76 -15.79
N ALA A 132 3.63 -1.75 -16.63
CA ALA A 132 4.49 -2.90 -16.89
C ALA A 132 5.77 -2.54 -17.65
N GLU A 133 5.74 -1.50 -18.48
CA GLU A 133 6.89 -1.01 -19.27
C GLU A 133 7.78 -0.05 -18.46
N ARG A 134 7.20 0.73 -17.58
CA ARG A 134 7.87 1.83 -16.84
C ARG A 134 7.51 1.82 -15.35
N PRO A 135 7.74 0.69 -14.64
CA PRO A 135 7.31 0.55 -13.24
C PRO A 135 7.94 1.59 -12.32
N ASP A 136 9.23 1.89 -12.48
CA ASP A 136 9.96 2.81 -11.61
C ASP A 136 9.46 4.26 -11.70
N ASP A 137 8.88 4.65 -12.82
CA ASP A 137 8.32 5.99 -13.02
C ASP A 137 6.98 6.17 -12.29
N ILE A 138 6.23 5.07 -12.11
CA ILE A 138 4.84 5.08 -11.63
C ILE A 138 4.71 4.47 -10.24
N LEU A 139 5.35 3.31 -10.01
CA LEU A 139 5.21 2.54 -8.77
C LEU A 139 6.10 3.05 -7.64
N THR A 140 6.14 4.36 -7.44
CA THR A 140 6.85 4.99 -6.33
C THR A 140 5.82 5.59 -5.38
N GLU A 141 5.93 5.28 -4.09
CA GLU A 141 5.04 5.85 -3.10
C GLU A 141 5.20 7.37 -3.00
N VAL A 142 4.09 8.08 -3.09
CA VAL A 142 3.97 9.50 -2.75
C VAL A 142 3.13 9.61 -1.48
N PHE A 143 3.76 10.04 -0.40
CA PHE A 143 3.12 10.09 0.92
C PHE A 143 2.26 11.34 1.04
N GLY A 144 0.95 11.14 1.12
CA GLY A 144 -0.06 12.20 1.11
C GLY A 144 -1.33 11.75 0.38
N PRO A 145 -2.30 12.65 0.16
CA PRO A 145 -3.62 12.29 -0.37
C PRO A 145 -3.60 12.12 -1.90
N VAL A 146 -2.85 11.14 -2.39
CA VAL A 146 -2.79 10.77 -3.81
C VAL A 146 -2.99 9.27 -3.97
N THR A 147 -3.67 8.88 -5.04
CA THR A 147 -3.80 7.50 -5.51
C THR A 147 -3.70 7.44 -7.02
N VAL A 148 -3.22 6.33 -7.57
CA VAL A 148 -3.09 6.08 -9.00
C VAL A 148 -4.05 4.97 -9.39
N LEU A 149 -4.98 5.24 -10.30
CA LEU A 149 -5.78 4.22 -10.95
C LEU A 149 -4.96 3.60 -12.08
N VAL A 150 -4.93 2.29 -12.15
CA VAL A 150 -4.28 1.53 -13.22
C VAL A 150 -5.36 0.80 -14.00
N ARG A 151 -5.63 1.26 -15.22
CA ARG A 151 -6.65 0.68 -16.09
C ARG A 151 -6.12 -0.59 -16.73
N TYR A 152 -6.87 -1.67 -16.66
CA TYR A 152 -6.53 -2.92 -17.32
C TYR A 152 -7.66 -3.41 -18.23
N ALA A 153 -7.32 -4.06 -19.34
CA ALA A 153 -8.27 -4.68 -20.23
C ALA A 153 -8.82 -5.97 -19.59
N ALA A 154 -10.14 -6.04 -19.44
CA ALA A 154 -10.82 -7.17 -18.78
C ALA A 154 -10.82 -8.46 -19.62
N ASP A 155 -10.69 -8.35 -20.93
CA ASP A 155 -10.82 -9.42 -21.92
C ASP A 155 -9.49 -9.95 -22.48
N ALA A 156 -8.39 -9.25 -22.25
CA ALA A 156 -7.06 -9.55 -22.85
C ALA A 156 -6.30 -10.69 -22.13
N GLY A 157 -6.99 -11.73 -21.66
CA GLY A 157 -6.33 -12.87 -20.99
C GLY A 157 -5.65 -12.55 -19.66
N GLY A 158 -5.84 -11.33 -19.14
CA GLY A 158 -5.27 -10.89 -17.86
C GLY A 158 -3.79 -10.53 -17.90
N ASP A 159 -3.12 -10.60 -19.04
CA ASP A 159 -1.66 -10.39 -19.15
C ASP A 159 -1.23 -8.99 -18.71
N GLY A 160 -2.01 -7.94 -19.04
CA GLY A 160 -1.72 -6.57 -18.64
C GLY A 160 -1.77 -6.37 -17.13
N LEU A 161 -2.84 -6.80 -16.49
CA LEU A 161 -3.00 -6.78 -15.04
C LEU A 161 -1.93 -7.62 -14.35
N ALA A 162 -1.70 -8.85 -14.82
CA ALA A 162 -0.71 -9.75 -14.26
C ALA A 162 0.70 -9.14 -14.28
N ARG A 163 1.14 -8.61 -15.42
CA ARG A 163 2.46 -7.98 -15.57
C ARG A 163 2.61 -6.73 -14.70
N ALA A 164 1.56 -5.92 -14.60
CA ALA A 164 1.58 -4.73 -13.75
C ALA A 164 1.61 -5.10 -12.26
N LEU A 165 0.91 -6.17 -11.84
CA LEU A 165 1.01 -6.71 -10.48
C LEU A 165 2.39 -7.32 -10.20
N ASP A 166 2.97 -8.04 -11.15
CA ASP A 166 4.30 -8.65 -11.04
C ASP A 166 5.43 -7.60 -10.95
N ALA A 167 5.17 -6.35 -11.37
CA ALA A 167 6.10 -5.23 -11.25
C ALA A 167 6.07 -4.54 -9.87
N LEU A 168 5.08 -4.85 -9.02
CA LEU A 168 4.96 -4.28 -7.68
C LEU A 168 5.99 -4.88 -6.73
N GLU A 169 6.55 -4.04 -5.88
CA GLU A 169 7.32 -4.48 -4.71
C GLU A 169 6.42 -4.83 -3.53
N GLY A 170 7.00 -5.47 -2.51
CA GLY A 170 6.31 -5.85 -1.29
C GLY A 170 5.58 -4.70 -0.61
N SER A 171 4.35 -4.94 -0.18
CA SER A 171 3.46 -3.97 0.46
C SER A 171 2.94 -4.46 1.80
N LEU A 172 2.41 -3.57 2.63
CA LEU A 172 1.80 -3.95 3.92
C LEU A 172 0.46 -4.64 3.71
N THR A 173 -0.31 -4.17 2.73
CA THR A 173 -1.64 -4.70 2.42
C THR A 173 -1.83 -4.86 0.93
N ALA A 174 -2.71 -5.79 0.57
CA ALA A 174 -3.31 -5.89 -0.74
C ALA A 174 -4.81 -6.12 -0.58
N THR A 175 -5.62 -5.59 -1.49
CA THR A 175 -7.08 -5.70 -1.39
C THR A 175 -7.65 -6.22 -2.69
N LEU A 176 -8.65 -7.07 -2.59
CA LEU A 176 -9.42 -7.60 -3.72
C LEU A 176 -10.91 -7.31 -3.51
N HIS A 177 -11.49 -6.57 -4.44
CA HIS A 177 -12.94 -6.43 -4.60
C HIS A 177 -13.38 -7.29 -5.78
N ALA A 178 -14.22 -8.29 -5.53
CA ALA A 178 -14.68 -9.23 -6.54
C ALA A 178 -16.16 -9.54 -6.40
N ALA A 179 -16.86 -9.70 -7.51
CA ALA A 179 -18.23 -10.18 -7.47
C ALA A 179 -18.28 -11.69 -7.13
N PRO A 180 -19.36 -12.18 -6.51
CA PRO A 180 -19.51 -13.58 -6.23
C PRO A 180 -19.39 -14.45 -7.49
N GLY A 181 -18.51 -15.45 -7.44
CA GLY A 181 -18.31 -16.41 -8.53
C GLY A 181 -17.31 -16.00 -9.61
N GLU A 182 -16.67 -14.85 -9.49
CA GLU A 182 -15.57 -14.49 -10.40
C GLU A 182 -14.32 -15.34 -10.12
N PRO A 183 -13.56 -15.74 -11.16
CA PRO A 183 -12.32 -16.50 -11.01
C PRO A 183 -11.19 -15.60 -10.53
N VAL A 184 -10.96 -15.54 -9.23
CA VAL A 184 -10.00 -14.62 -8.62
C VAL A 184 -8.65 -15.25 -8.26
N GLU A 185 -8.51 -16.57 -8.32
CA GLU A 185 -7.33 -17.30 -7.87
C GLU A 185 -6.01 -16.79 -8.48
N PRO A 186 -5.91 -16.48 -9.78
CA PRO A 186 -4.65 -16.00 -10.36
C PRO A 186 -4.21 -14.63 -9.80
N VAL A 187 -5.18 -13.75 -9.52
CA VAL A 187 -4.93 -12.44 -8.90
C VAL A 187 -4.59 -12.63 -7.43
N LEU A 188 -5.40 -13.40 -6.71
CA LEU A 188 -5.21 -13.66 -5.28
C LEU A 188 -3.82 -14.21 -4.97
N ARG A 189 -3.33 -15.19 -5.74
CA ARG A 189 -1.97 -15.73 -5.55
C ARG A 189 -0.89 -14.67 -5.66
N ARG A 190 -1.04 -13.69 -6.56
CA ARG A 190 -0.09 -12.57 -6.66
C ARG A 190 -0.18 -11.66 -5.44
N LEU A 191 -1.40 -11.30 -5.03
CA LEU A 191 -1.61 -10.44 -3.86
C LEU A 191 -1.06 -11.08 -2.57
N GLU A 192 -1.16 -12.40 -2.41
CA GLU A 192 -0.60 -13.16 -1.30
C GLU A 192 0.94 -13.10 -1.24
N THR A 193 1.60 -12.99 -2.40
CA THR A 193 3.06 -12.81 -2.43
C THR A 193 3.50 -11.38 -2.20
N LEU A 194 2.63 -10.41 -2.49
CA LEU A 194 2.92 -8.97 -2.39
C LEU A 194 2.69 -8.38 -1.00
N ALA A 195 1.83 -8.99 -0.17
CA ALA A 195 1.40 -8.30 1.05
C ALA A 195 1.33 -9.23 2.26
N GLY A 196 1.55 -8.64 3.43
CA GLY A 196 1.38 -9.37 4.70
C GLY A 196 -0.07 -9.44 5.18
N ARG A 197 -0.97 -8.63 4.61
CA ARG A 197 -2.40 -8.65 4.90
C ARG A 197 -3.19 -8.52 3.61
N VAL A 198 -3.96 -9.54 3.27
CA VAL A 198 -4.88 -9.53 2.14
C VAL A 198 -6.29 -9.28 2.66
N LEU A 199 -6.97 -8.30 2.06
CA LEU A 199 -8.33 -7.91 2.40
C LEU A 199 -9.28 -8.30 1.26
N PHE A 200 -10.51 -8.64 1.65
CA PHE A 200 -11.63 -8.83 0.74
C PHE A 200 -12.72 -7.84 1.09
N GLU A 201 -13.29 -7.18 0.08
CA GLU A 201 -14.45 -6.28 0.19
C GLU A 201 -14.28 -5.13 1.22
N GLY A 202 -13.03 -4.72 1.51
CA GLY A 202 -12.73 -3.65 2.46
C GLY A 202 -11.59 -2.77 2.01
N TRP A 203 -11.38 -1.65 2.71
CA TRP A 203 -10.28 -0.72 2.42
C TRP A 203 -9.17 -0.86 3.45
N PRO A 204 -7.91 -0.73 3.03
CA PRO A 204 -6.77 -1.12 3.87
C PRO A 204 -6.42 -0.08 4.94
N THR A 205 -6.93 1.15 4.85
CA THR A 205 -6.57 2.23 5.77
C THR A 205 -7.06 1.92 7.18
N GLY A 206 -6.09 1.80 8.08
CA GLY A 206 -6.31 1.36 9.45
C GLY A 206 -6.06 -0.15 9.65
N VAL A 207 -5.89 -0.55 10.90
CA VAL A 207 -5.67 -1.94 11.30
C VAL A 207 -6.31 -2.21 12.66
N ALA A 208 -7.10 -3.28 12.75
CA ALA A 208 -7.59 -3.78 14.02
C ALA A 208 -6.45 -4.51 14.75
N VAL A 209 -6.34 -4.30 16.07
CA VAL A 209 -5.34 -4.97 16.91
C VAL A 209 -5.96 -6.20 17.55
N ASN A 210 -5.61 -7.39 17.06
CA ASN A 210 -6.01 -8.67 17.62
C ASN A 210 -4.95 -9.75 17.39
N TRP A 211 -5.17 -10.96 17.91
CA TRP A 211 -4.19 -12.04 17.84
C TRP A 211 -3.90 -12.54 16.41
N ALA A 212 -4.90 -12.54 15.54
CA ALA A 212 -4.80 -13.02 14.16
C ALA A 212 -4.30 -11.93 13.20
N GLN A 213 -4.19 -10.68 13.65
CA GLN A 213 -3.84 -9.57 12.77
C GLN A 213 -2.34 -9.50 12.53
N HIS A 214 -1.99 -9.20 11.29
CA HIS A 214 -0.62 -8.95 10.86
C HIS A 214 -0.48 -7.55 10.26
N HIS A 215 0.46 -6.76 10.79
CA HIS A 215 0.89 -5.51 10.21
C HIS A 215 2.38 -5.58 9.89
N GLY A 216 2.65 -5.98 8.68
CA GLY A 216 3.95 -6.24 8.11
C GLY A 216 3.78 -6.64 6.65
N GLY A 217 4.84 -7.01 5.98
CA GLY A 217 4.81 -7.43 4.59
C GLY A 217 6.18 -7.89 4.12
N PRO A 218 6.31 -8.35 2.88
CA PRO A 218 7.59 -8.65 2.27
C PRO A 218 8.46 -7.40 2.16
N TRP A 219 9.76 -7.60 1.97
CA TRP A 219 10.64 -6.48 1.63
C TRP A 219 10.17 -5.80 0.31
N PRO A 220 10.18 -4.47 0.18
CA PRO A 220 10.75 -3.48 1.12
C PRO A 220 9.75 -2.95 2.17
N ALA A 221 8.51 -3.43 2.23
CA ALA A 221 7.49 -2.90 3.14
C ALA A 221 7.91 -3.04 4.61
N THR A 222 8.53 -4.17 4.99
CA THR A 222 9.11 -4.33 6.32
C THR A 222 10.43 -5.11 6.31
N THR A 223 11.23 -4.93 7.37
CA THR A 223 12.50 -5.63 7.59
C THR A 223 12.35 -6.86 8.48
N SER A 224 11.16 -7.13 8.98
CA SER A 224 10.88 -8.23 9.92
C SER A 224 9.66 -9.02 9.46
N ALA A 225 9.74 -10.34 9.56
CA ALA A 225 8.62 -11.25 9.31
C ALA A 225 7.52 -11.16 10.40
N HIS A 226 7.80 -10.51 11.52
CA HIS A 226 6.85 -10.39 12.63
C HIS A 226 6.00 -9.12 12.51
N THR A 227 4.73 -9.21 12.94
CA THR A 227 3.82 -8.06 13.00
C THR A 227 4.40 -6.92 13.84
N SER A 228 4.08 -5.67 13.49
CA SER A 228 4.45 -4.49 14.27
C SER A 228 3.38 -4.08 15.29
N VAL A 229 2.22 -4.73 15.30
CA VAL A 229 1.10 -4.42 16.19
C VAL A 229 0.57 -5.68 16.89
N GLY A 230 -0.09 -5.49 18.03
CA GLY A 230 -0.68 -6.57 18.82
C GLY A 230 0.31 -7.27 19.75
N ALA A 231 -0.18 -8.24 20.52
CA ALA A 231 0.60 -8.92 21.55
C ALA A 231 1.83 -9.66 21.03
N THR A 232 1.77 -10.18 19.79
CA THR A 232 2.87 -10.90 19.15
C THR A 232 3.95 -10.00 18.58
N ALA A 233 3.77 -8.68 18.59
CA ALA A 233 4.77 -7.71 18.13
C ALA A 233 6.08 -7.78 18.93
N VAL A 234 6.05 -8.27 20.16
CA VAL A 234 7.24 -8.51 20.99
C VAL A 234 8.26 -9.41 20.29
N ARG A 235 7.83 -10.32 19.41
CA ARG A 235 8.71 -11.22 18.65
C ARG A 235 9.71 -10.48 17.76
N ARG A 236 9.46 -9.24 17.39
CA ARG A 236 10.39 -8.40 16.63
C ARG A 236 11.68 -8.07 17.39
N PHE A 237 11.60 -8.12 18.72
CA PHE A 237 12.70 -7.79 19.63
C PHE A 237 13.37 -9.04 20.21
N LEU A 238 12.90 -10.22 19.82
CA LEU A 238 13.45 -11.50 20.25
C LEU A 238 14.36 -12.07 19.17
N ARG A 239 15.39 -12.78 19.61
CA ARG A 239 16.23 -13.61 18.75
C ARG A 239 16.38 -15.00 19.36
N PRO A 240 16.45 -16.06 18.58
CA PRO A 240 16.76 -17.38 19.10
C PRO A 240 18.22 -17.43 19.60
N ILE A 241 18.44 -18.19 20.67
CA ILE A 241 19.76 -18.57 21.15
C ILE A 241 19.77 -20.09 21.25
N ALA A 242 20.74 -20.73 20.63
CA ALA A 242 20.97 -22.16 20.78
C ALA A 242 22.13 -22.40 21.76
N TYR A 243 21.95 -23.33 22.68
CA TYR A 243 22.99 -23.81 23.56
C TYR A 243 23.45 -25.21 23.09
N GLN A 244 24.71 -25.34 22.72
CA GLN A 244 25.30 -26.61 22.30
C GLN A 244 26.33 -27.07 23.30
N SER A 245 26.17 -28.30 23.79
CA SER A 245 27.10 -28.90 24.79
C SER A 245 27.25 -28.06 26.05
N ALA A 246 26.26 -27.30 26.43
CA ALA A 246 26.32 -26.45 27.63
C ALA A 246 26.25 -27.32 28.91
N PRO A 247 27.09 -27.05 29.92
CA PRO A 247 26.91 -27.68 31.22
C PRO A 247 25.50 -27.33 31.79
N ALA A 248 24.83 -28.30 32.41
CA ALA A 248 23.49 -28.11 32.95
C ALA A 248 23.33 -26.88 33.87
N GLY A 249 24.34 -26.61 34.71
CA GLY A 249 24.36 -25.45 35.59
C GLY A 249 24.50 -24.09 34.90
N SER A 250 24.85 -24.06 33.60
CA SER A 250 24.96 -22.84 32.79
C SER A 250 23.69 -22.52 32.04
N LEU A 251 22.73 -23.43 32.01
CA LEU A 251 21.47 -23.22 31.29
C LEU A 251 20.52 -22.34 32.12
N PRO A 252 19.74 -21.45 31.43
CA PRO A 252 18.62 -20.82 32.06
C PRO A 252 17.64 -21.86 32.67
N GLU A 253 16.99 -21.52 33.77
CA GLU A 253 16.09 -22.44 34.47
C GLU A 253 15.02 -23.08 33.56
N ALA A 254 14.49 -22.31 32.63
CA ALA A 254 13.49 -22.78 31.66
C ALA A 254 14.00 -23.87 30.69
N LEU A 255 15.33 -24.05 30.58
CA LEU A 255 15.95 -25.01 29.65
C LEU A 255 16.64 -26.16 30.38
N ARG A 256 16.49 -26.27 31.71
CA ARG A 256 17.07 -27.37 32.50
C ARG A 256 16.16 -28.59 32.45
N ASP A 257 16.78 -29.77 32.44
CA ASP A 257 16.05 -31.06 32.40
C ASP A 257 15.22 -31.30 33.67
N ASP A 258 15.64 -30.74 34.82
CA ASP A 258 14.88 -30.80 36.06
C ASP A 258 13.62 -29.90 36.11
N ASN A 259 13.42 -29.07 35.06
CA ASN A 259 12.25 -28.20 34.89
C ASN A 259 11.82 -27.47 36.19
N PRO A 260 12.71 -26.66 36.82
CA PRO A 260 12.40 -26.02 38.10
C PRO A 260 11.24 -25.02 38.00
N LEU A 261 10.92 -24.50 36.82
CA LEU A 261 9.81 -23.58 36.57
C LEU A 261 8.47 -24.30 36.30
N ARG A 262 8.49 -25.61 36.09
CA ARG A 262 7.29 -26.44 35.78
C ARG A 262 6.48 -25.93 34.58
N ILE A 263 7.15 -25.53 33.51
CA ILE A 263 6.55 -25.02 32.26
C ILE A 263 6.65 -26.05 31.14
#